data_7752a08701297ab848a791f13e938690
#
_entry.id   7752a08701297ab848a791f13e938690
#
_cell.length_a   1.000
_cell.length_b   1.000
_cell.length_c   1.000
_cell.angle_alpha   90.00
_cell.angle_beta   90.00
_cell.angle_gamma   90.00
#
_symmetry.space_group_name_H-M   'P 1'
#
loop_
_entity.id
_entity.type
_entity.pdbx_description
1 polymer ?
#
loop_
_entity_poly.entity_id
_entity_poly.type
_entity_poly.pdbx_seq_one_letter_code
_entity_poly.pdbx_strand_id
1 'polypeptide(L)'
;MAAARPLVAVQGLDGKATEQIALPEVFLAPIRSDIVQTVHTGLAKNKRQAYAVSSKAGHQTAAESWGTGRAVSRIPRVPGGGTHRAGQAAFGNMVRGGHMYSPTKTWRRWHRKVAVNQKRYAVVSALAASALPALVLARGHRVENVPEVPLVVSNAAESLTKTKQALALLASVGALEDVKKVEASRNLRRGKGKMRNRRYVSRKGPLVVYANDSGITRAFRNIAAFARLDAVFGTTSTASEQKKGYRLPRHVMTNGDLARLINSDEVQSVVAPAKPAGKHAPLKKNPLRNLGSMLKLNPYAAAARRAEFRASAKKAGKKARAPGTKDTAKAFYGNMVTDSDYIGEQYEVFSAWLGAEQ
;
A
#
# COMPACT_ATOMS: atom_id res chain seq x y z
N MET A 1 0.23 10.05 20.15
CA MET A 1 0.24 10.42 21.59
C MET A 1 1.26 9.55 22.28
N ALA A 2 2.14 10.11 23.07
CA ALA A 2 3.03 9.37 23.95
C ALA A 2 2.32 8.99 25.25
N ALA A 3 2.85 8.03 26.02
CA ALA A 3 2.34 7.73 27.35
C ALA A 3 2.48 8.96 28.24
N ALA A 4 1.41 9.37 28.89
CA ALA A 4 1.40 10.59 29.72
C ALA A 4 1.87 10.33 31.18
N ARG A 5 2.32 9.10 31.51
CA ARG A 5 2.66 8.72 32.88
C ARG A 5 4.16 8.83 33.13
N PRO A 6 4.61 9.63 34.10
CA PRO A 6 6.01 9.72 34.45
C PRO A 6 6.51 8.54 35.31
N LEU A 7 5.61 7.90 36.08
CA LEU A 7 5.90 6.81 37.01
C LEU A 7 5.09 5.57 36.67
N VAL A 8 5.65 4.39 36.95
CA VAL A 8 5.03 3.07 36.78
C VAL A 8 5.22 2.25 38.04
N ALA A 9 4.18 1.55 38.48
CA ALA A 9 4.24 0.69 39.64
C ALA A 9 4.95 -0.65 39.33
N VAL A 10 5.85 -1.08 40.21
CA VAL A 10 6.47 -2.41 40.16
C VAL A 10 5.56 -3.38 40.91
N GLN A 11 5.14 -4.45 40.23
CA GLN A 11 4.30 -5.49 40.81
C GLN A 11 5.17 -6.60 41.42
N GLY A 12 4.86 -7.00 42.65
CA GLY A 12 5.44 -8.18 43.28
C GLY A 12 4.96 -9.48 42.61
N LEU A 13 5.49 -10.62 43.07
CA LEU A 13 5.01 -11.93 42.60
C LEU A 13 3.54 -12.20 42.94
N ASP A 14 3.03 -11.51 43.97
CA ASP A 14 1.63 -11.59 44.43
C ASP A 14 0.68 -10.67 43.66
N GLY A 15 1.22 -9.90 42.70
CA GLY A 15 0.44 -8.93 41.93
C GLY A 15 0.10 -7.63 42.69
N LYS A 16 0.76 -7.37 43.82
CA LYS A 16 0.64 -6.13 44.58
C LYS A 16 1.74 -5.15 44.19
N ALA A 17 1.42 -3.86 44.09
CA ALA A 17 2.42 -2.83 43.86
C ALA A 17 3.37 -2.71 45.08
N THR A 18 4.66 -2.79 44.82
CA THR A 18 5.70 -2.71 45.85
C THR A 18 6.41 -1.37 45.88
N GLU A 19 6.73 -0.83 44.71
CA GLU A 19 7.44 0.43 44.53
C GLU A 19 7.03 1.13 43.25
N GLN A 20 7.42 2.39 43.06
CA GLN A 20 7.24 3.13 41.82
C GLN A 20 8.59 3.50 41.22
N ILE A 21 8.72 3.33 39.94
CA ILE A 21 9.91 3.70 39.16
C ILE A 21 9.58 4.69 38.05
N ALA A 22 10.56 5.50 37.67
CA ALA A 22 10.40 6.40 36.52
C ALA A 22 10.25 5.59 35.22
N LEU A 23 9.30 5.96 34.38
CA LEU A 23 9.12 5.34 33.07
C LEU A 23 10.29 5.71 32.16
N PRO A 24 11.01 4.73 31.55
CA PRO A 24 12.08 5.01 30.62
C PRO A 24 11.62 5.88 29.43
N GLU A 25 12.42 6.86 29.04
CA GLU A 25 12.09 7.81 27.97
C GLU A 25 11.78 7.14 26.62
N VAL A 26 12.27 5.92 26.39
CA VAL A 26 11.98 5.16 25.16
C VAL A 26 10.47 4.95 24.93
N PHE A 27 9.68 4.87 25.98
CA PHE A 27 8.22 4.74 25.89
C PHE A 27 7.50 6.05 25.59
N LEU A 28 8.20 7.19 25.76
CA LEU A 28 7.70 8.52 25.43
C LEU A 28 8.06 8.95 24.00
N ALA A 29 8.78 8.12 23.25
CA ALA A 29 9.25 8.43 21.91
C ALA A 29 8.10 8.55 20.89
N PRO A 30 8.31 9.25 19.76
CA PRO A 30 7.32 9.38 18.70
C PRO A 30 6.94 8.05 18.09
N ILE A 31 5.64 7.83 17.91
CA ILE A 31 5.11 6.60 17.29
C ILE A 31 4.94 6.84 15.80
N ARG A 32 5.77 6.17 14.98
CA ARG A 32 5.82 6.26 13.53
C ARG A 32 5.52 4.89 12.90
N SER A 33 4.26 4.61 12.66
CA SER A 33 3.80 3.34 12.08
C SER A 33 4.34 3.11 10.65
N ASP A 34 4.51 4.16 9.87
CA ASP A 34 5.08 4.15 8.52
C ASP A 34 6.53 3.63 8.51
N ILE A 35 7.39 4.14 9.42
CA ILE A 35 8.77 3.67 9.56
C ILE A 35 8.80 2.22 10.00
N VAL A 36 8.00 1.85 10.99
CA VAL A 36 7.90 0.47 11.49
C VAL A 36 7.50 -0.48 10.36
N GLN A 37 6.48 -0.13 9.57
CA GLN A 37 6.02 -0.95 8.46
C GLN A 37 7.09 -1.10 7.37
N THR A 38 7.75 -0.01 6.99
CA THR A 38 8.80 -0.01 5.96
C THR A 38 9.97 -0.90 6.37
N VAL A 39 10.45 -0.73 7.60
CA VAL A 39 11.54 -1.53 8.17
C VAL A 39 11.14 -3.00 8.28
N HIS A 40 9.96 -3.30 8.81
CA HIS A 40 9.45 -4.67 8.93
C HIS A 40 9.35 -5.35 7.56
N THR A 41 8.81 -4.66 6.56
CA THR A 41 8.71 -5.18 5.18
C THR A 41 10.09 -5.44 4.58
N GLY A 42 11.04 -4.54 4.80
CA GLY A 42 12.43 -4.71 4.37
C GLY A 42 13.10 -5.92 5.02
N LEU A 43 13.02 -6.04 6.34
CA LEU A 43 13.60 -7.16 7.10
C LEU A 43 12.92 -8.50 6.80
N ALA A 44 11.61 -8.51 6.57
CA ALA A 44 10.89 -9.72 6.18
C ALA A 44 11.39 -10.29 4.85
N LYS A 45 11.82 -9.42 3.91
CA LYS A 45 12.42 -9.85 2.65
C LYS A 45 13.79 -10.51 2.83
N ASN A 46 14.51 -10.23 3.91
CA ASN A 46 15.85 -10.80 4.17
C ASN A 46 15.82 -12.28 4.58
N LYS A 47 14.64 -12.83 4.88
CA LYS A 47 14.45 -14.26 5.19
C LYS A 47 14.13 -15.11 3.95
N ARG A 48 14.01 -14.49 2.78
CA ARG A 48 13.58 -15.18 1.56
C ARG A 48 14.73 -15.95 0.95
N GLN A 49 14.45 -17.17 0.52
CA GLN A 49 15.35 -17.94 -0.32
C GLN A 49 15.05 -17.66 -1.78
N ALA A 50 16.08 -17.66 -2.62
CA ALA A 50 15.92 -17.48 -4.06
C ALA A 50 15.17 -18.68 -4.65
N TYR A 51 14.25 -18.40 -5.56
CA TYR A 51 13.58 -19.40 -6.38
C TYR A 51 13.55 -18.96 -7.83
N ALA A 52 13.62 -19.92 -8.73
CA ALA A 52 13.52 -19.66 -10.17
C ALA A 52 13.02 -20.91 -10.88
N VAL A 53 12.49 -20.71 -12.06
CA VAL A 53 12.17 -21.78 -12.99
C VAL A 53 13.48 -22.29 -13.61
N SER A 54 13.59 -23.59 -13.87
CA SER A 54 14.74 -24.15 -14.56
C SER A 54 14.94 -23.46 -15.91
N SER A 55 16.19 -23.17 -16.28
CA SER A 55 16.51 -22.59 -17.57
C SER A 55 16.11 -23.49 -18.75
N LYS A 56 16.08 -24.80 -18.51
CA LYS A 56 15.68 -25.80 -19.50
C LYS A 56 14.18 -26.06 -19.56
N ALA A 57 13.39 -25.54 -18.61
CA ALA A 57 11.95 -25.79 -18.57
C ALA A 57 11.27 -25.24 -19.83
N GLY A 58 10.54 -26.10 -20.51
CA GLY A 58 9.86 -25.80 -21.77
C GLY A 58 10.75 -25.84 -23.03
N HIS A 59 12.07 -26.12 -22.88
CA HIS A 59 13.00 -26.21 -23.97
C HIS A 59 13.54 -27.64 -24.21
N GLN A 60 13.12 -28.61 -23.44
CA GLN A 60 13.62 -30.00 -23.51
C GLN A 60 12.85 -30.81 -24.55
N THR A 61 12.74 -30.28 -25.75
CA THR A 61 12.13 -30.98 -26.91
C THR A 61 12.77 -30.52 -28.21
N ALA A 62 12.85 -31.43 -29.19
CA ALA A 62 13.30 -31.10 -30.51
C ALA A 62 12.12 -30.70 -31.39
N ALA A 63 11.73 -29.44 -31.34
CA ALA A 63 10.59 -28.93 -32.09
C ALA A 63 11.05 -27.94 -33.15
N GLU A 64 10.50 -28.03 -34.35
CA GLU A 64 10.75 -27.14 -35.47
C GLU A 64 9.46 -26.61 -36.06
N SER A 65 9.50 -25.39 -36.59
CA SER A 65 8.37 -24.82 -37.29
C SER A 65 8.14 -25.56 -38.63
N TRP A 66 6.87 -25.82 -38.95
CA TRP A 66 6.52 -26.37 -40.27
C TRP A 66 6.57 -25.31 -41.38
N GLY A 67 6.89 -24.06 -41.06
CA GLY A 67 6.94 -22.97 -42.03
C GLY A 67 5.57 -22.56 -42.54
N THR A 68 5.54 -22.00 -43.72
CA THR A 68 4.34 -21.56 -44.46
C THR A 68 3.86 -22.59 -45.43
N GLY A 69 2.64 -22.49 -45.93
CA GLY A 69 2.10 -23.37 -46.98
C GLY A 69 1.30 -24.58 -46.45
N ARG A 70 1.20 -24.76 -45.12
CA ARG A 70 0.43 -25.88 -44.53
C ARG A 70 -0.86 -25.45 -43.84
N ALA A 71 -1.31 -24.24 -44.02
CA ALA A 71 -2.48 -23.67 -43.39
C ALA A 71 -2.50 -23.78 -41.82
N VAL A 72 -1.35 -23.82 -41.20
CA VAL A 72 -1.15 -23.86 -39.75
C VAL A 72 -0.21 -22.75 -39.30
N SER A 73 -0.30 -22.36 -38.04
CA SER A 73 0.60 -21.36 -37.45
C SER A 73 2.06 -21.78 -37.50
N ARG A 74 2.97 -20.84 -37.68
CA ARG A 74 4.42 -21.05 -37.77
C ARG A 74 5.10 -21.36 -36.44
N ILE A 75 4.35 -21.71 -35.41
CA ILE A 75 4.87 -22.06 -34.10
C ILE A 75 5.65 -23.38 -34.20
N PRO A 76 6.78 -23.56 -33.49
CA PRO A 76 7.52 -24.83 -33.45
C PRO A 76 6.61 -25.97 -32.95
N ARG A 77 6.70 -27.12 -33.64
CA ARG A 77 5.89 -28.31 -33.34
C ARG A 77 6.80 -29.51 -33.15
N VAL A 78 6.40 -30.41 -32.29
CA VAL A 78 7.15 -31.65 -32.03
C VAL A 78 7.11 -32.56 -33.27
N PRO A 79 8.27 -32.98 -33.81
CA PRO A 79 8.33 -33.88 -34.95
C PRO A 79 7.96 -35.33 -34.56
N GLY A 80 7.76 -36.18 -35.58
CA GLY A 80 7.50 -37.60 -35.42
C GLY A 80 6.01 -37.97 -35.50
N GLY A 81 5.73 -39.27 -35.34
CA GLY A 81 4.41 -39.86 -35.36
C GLY A 81 4.30 -40.92 -34.29
N GLY A 82 3.07 -41.42 -34.02
CA GLY A 82 2.83 -42.51 -33.07
C GLY A 82 2.76 -42.11 -31.58
N THR A 83 2.95 -40.86 -31.25
CA THR A 83 2.80 -40.36 -29.87
C THR A 83 1.76 -39.25 -29.82
N HIS A 84 1.06 -39.13 -28.68
CA HIS A 84 0.08 -38.05 -28.45
C HIS A 84 0.72 -36.64 -28.48
N ARG A 85 2.03 -36.53 -28.35
CA ARG A 85 2.77 -35.28 -28.35
C ARG A 85 3.15 -34.81 -29.77
N ALA A 86 3.16 -35.70 -30.76
CA ALA A 86 3.54 -35.38 -32.16
C ALA A 86 2.61 -34.30 -32.73
N GLY A 87 3.20 -33.33 -33.43
CA GLY A 87 2.48 -32.22 -34.04
C GLY A 87 1.98 -31.14 -33.08
N GLN A 88 2.08 -31.33 -31.77
CA GLN A 88 1.72 -30.31 -30.81
C GLN A 88 2.76 -29.19 -30.76
N ALA A 89 2.30 -27.96 -30.53
CA ALA A 89 3.19 -26.81 -30.41
C ALA A 89 4.10 -26.92 -29.17
N ALA A 90 5.30 -26.36 -29.28
CA ALA A 90 6.31 -26.36 -28.24
C ALA A 90 7.02 -24.98 -28.15
N PHE A 91 7.87 -24.80 -27.15
CA PHE A 91 8.67 -23.63 -26.80
C PHE A 91 7.87 -22.37 -26.42
N GLY A 92 6.77 -22.08 -27.08
CA GLY A 92 5.98 -20.85 -26.83
C GLY A 92 5.46 -20.74 -25.41
N ASN A 93 5.23 -19.52 -24.96
CA ASN A 93 4.64 -19.25 -23.63
C ASN A 93 3.13 -19.55 -23.56
N MET A 94 2.47 -19.67 -24.70
CA MET A 94 1.02 -19.95 -24.82
C MET A 94 0.72 -21.43 -25.09
N VAL A 95 1.71 -22.28 -25.11
CA VAL A 95 1.55 -23.72 -25.40
C VAL A 95 1.70 -24.57 -24.14
N ARG A 96 1.03 -25.72 -24.13
CA ARG A 96 1.18 -26.68 -23.05
C ARG A 96 2.59 -27.27 -23.02
N GLY A 97 3.28 -27.17 -21.87
CA GLY A 97 4.65 -27.64 -21.72
C GLY A 97 5.69 -26.72 -22.39
N GLY A 98 5.30 -25.53 -22.80
CA GLY A 98 6.20 -24.49 -23.28
C GLY A 98 6.91 -23.74 -22.16
N HIS A 99 7.77 -22.79 -22.52
CA HIS A 99 8.48 -22.00 -21.52
C HIS A 99 7.60 -20.85 -20.99
N MET A 100 7.86 -20.47 -19.77
CA MET A 100 7.16 -19.36 -19.13
C MET A 100 7.54 -18.03 -19.79
N TYR A 101 6.57 -17.11 -19.97
CA TYR A 101 6.88 -15.71 -20.31
C TYR A 101 7.67 -15.07 -19.18
N SER A 102 8.78 -14.42 -19.53
CA SER A 102 9.70 -13.82 -18.55
C SER A 102 10.05 -14.77 -17.39
N PRO A 103 10.80 -15.85 -17.63
CA PRO A 103 11.14 -16.81 -16.58
C PRO A 103 11.77 -16.15 -15.37
N THR A 104 11.36 -16.54 -14.18
CA THR A 104 11.95 -16.05 -12.94
C THR A 104 13.42 -16.48 -12.85
N LYS A 105 14.27 -15.57 -12.38
CA LYS A 105 15.71 -15.78 -12.27
C LYS A 105 16.17 -15.66 -10.82
N THR A 106 17.22 -16.41 -10.45
CA THR A 106 17.78 -16.42 -9.08
C THR A 106 18.41 -15.09 -8.70
N TRP A 107 18.87 -14.30 -9.64
CA TRP A 107 19.50 -13.00 -9.40
C TRP A 107 18.53 -11.83 -9.19
N ARG A 108 17.24 -12.09 -8.98
CA ARG A 108 16.28 -11.10 -8.51
C ARG A 108 16.79 -10.51 -7.20
N ARG A 109 16.56 -9.22 -6.96
CA ARG A 109 16.90 -8.57 -5.71
C ARG A 109 15.99 -9.06 -4.57
N TRP A 110 16.39 -10.13 -3.89
CA TRP A 110 15.63 -10.79 -2.83
C TRP A 110 15.69 -10.03 -1.51
N HIS A 111 16.88 -9.62 -1.12
CA HIS A 111 17.16 -8.94 0.14
C HIS A 111 17.11 -7.42 -0.01
N ARG A 112 16.81 -6.74 1.09
CA ARG A 112 16.77 -5.28 1.16
C ARG A 112 17.70 -4.79 2.26
N LYS A 113 18.55 -3.83 1.95
CA LYS A 113 19.32 -3.09 2.97
C LYS A 113 18.41 -2.09 3.64
N VAL A 114 18.46 -2.03 4.97
CA VAL A 114 17.76 -1.04 5.77
C VAL A 114 18.82 -0.32 6.63
N ALA A 115 18.81 1.00 6.62
CA ALA A 115 19.75 1.79 7.42
C ALA A 115 19.60 1.48 8.91
N VAL A 116 20.73 1.46 9.64
CA VAL A 116 20.76 1.10 11.06
C VAL A 116 19.90 2.05 11.89
N ASN A 117 19.97 3.35 11.62
CA ASN A 117 19.17 4.36 12.34
C ASN A 117 17.68 4.21 12.10
N GLN A 118 17.25 3.84 10.88
CA GLN A 118 15.85 3.52 10.61
C GLN A 118 15.39 2.29 11.41
N LYS A 119 16.22 1.24 11.50
CA LYS A 119 15.91 0.07 12.34
C LYS A 119 15.78 0.45 13.82
N ARG A 120 16.69 1.26 14.32
CA ARG A 120 16.64 1.76 15.70
C ARG A 120 15.39 2.58 15.95
N TYR A 121 15.07 3.51 15.05
CA TYR A 121 13.86 4.31 15.17
C TYR A 121 12.58 3.45 15.13
N ALA A 122 12.51 2.48 14.24
CA ALA A 122 11.37 1.57 14.18
C ALA A 122 11.17 0.78 15.49
N VAL A 123 12.27 0.30 16.11
CA VAL A 123 12.19 -0.41 17.39
C VAL A 123 11.74 0.51 18.52
N VAL A 124 12.27 1.71 18.58
CA VAL A 124 11.87 2.72 19.58
C VAL A 124 10.39 3.08 19.44
N SER A 125 9.93 3.36 18.20
CA SER A 125 8.51 3.63 17.94
C SER A 125 7.60 2.45 18.32
N ALA A 126 8.04 1.22 18.08
CA ALA A 126 7.27 0.03 18.46
C ALA A 126 7.20 -0.15 19.98
N LEU A 127 8.30 0.13 20.71
CA LEU A 127 8.31 0.12 22.16
C LEU A 127 7.40 1.20 22.75
N ALA A 128 7.45 2.43 22.21
CA ALA A 128 6.56 3.50 22.64
C ALA A 128 5.08 3.12 22.42
N ALA A 129 4.75 2.50 21.28
CA ALA A 129 3.41 2.03 21.01
C ALA A 129 2.96 0.92 21.99
N SER A 130 3.88 0.08 22.47
CA SER A 130 3.57 -0.98 23.44
C SER A 130 3.22 -0.47 24.83
N ALA A 131 3.51 0.79 25.14
CA ALA A 131 3.15 1.43 26.40
C ALA A 131 1.70 2.02 26.40
N LEU A 132 1.04 2.04 25.25
CA LEU A 132 -0.32 2.57 25.12
C LEU A 132 -1.36 1.44 25.12
N PRO A 133 -2.22 1.33 26.16
CA PRO A 133 -3.21 0.25 26.24
C PRO A 133 -4.12 0.18 25.04
N ALA A 134 -4.57 1.33 24.51
CA ALA A 134 -5.43 1.39 23.33
C ALA A 134 -4.81 0.73 22.08
N LEU A 135 -3.52 0.96 21.82
CA LEU A 135 -2.81 0.36 20.69
C LEU A 135 -2.56 -1.13 20.90
N VAL A 136 -2.30 -1.55 22.14
CA VAL A 136 -2.11 -2.94 22.51
C VAL A 136 -3.41 -3.73 22.34
N LEU A 137 -4.54 -3.17 22.81
CA LEU A 137 -5.88 -3.73 22.58
C LEU A 137 -6.23 -3.81 21.09
N ALA A 138 -5.96 -2.75 20.33
CA ALA A 138 -6.20 -2.72 18.88
C ALA A 138 -5.37 -3.79 18.15
N ARG A 139 -4.18 -4.13 18.67
CA ARG A 139 -3.36 -5.24 18.16
C ARG A 139 -3.96 -6.61 18.47
N GLY A 140 -4.88 -6.69 19.42
CA GLY A 140 -5.65 -7.87 19.77
C GLY A 140 -5.16 -8.58 21.04
N HIS A 141 -4.38 -7.92 21.88
CA HIS A 141 -4.02 -8.44 23.21
C HIS A 141 -5.14 -8.17 24.23
N ARG A 142 -5.28 -9.04 25.20
CA ARG A 142 -6.22 -8.87 26.32
C ARG A 142 -5.48 -8.27 27.50
N VAL A 143 -5.70 -7.00 27.72
CA VAL A 143 -5.04 -6.23 28.80
C VAL A 143 -6.05 -5.55 29.73
N GLU A 144 -7.33 -5.93 29.63
CA GLU A 144 -8.40 -5.30 30.42
C GLU A 144 -8.17 -5.48 31.95
N ASN A 145 -7.63 -6.64 32.35
CA ASN A 145 -7.38 -7.00 33.74
C ASN A 145 -5.96 -6.62 34.21
N VAL A 146 -5.13 -6.04 33.34
CA VAL A 146 -3.77 -5.63 33.69
C VAL A 146 -3.80 -4.25 34.33
N PRO A 147 -3.23 -4.04 35.52
CA PRO A 147 -3.33 -2.77 36.25
C PRO A 147 -2.68 -1.62 35.48
N GLU A 148 -1.53 -1.85 34.87
CA GLU A 148 -0.78 -0.83 34.12
C GLU A 148 -0.07 -1.41 32.91
N VAL A 149 0.05 -0.60 31.85
CA VAL A 149 0.83 -0.92 30.65
C VAL A 149 1.85 0.21 30.42
N PRO A 150 3.16 -0.07 30.32
CA PRO A 150 3.80 -1.39 30.41
C PRO A 150 3.72 -2.02 31.80
N LEU A 151 3.53 -3.32 31.86
CA LEU A 151 3.50 -4.06 33.11
C LEU A 151 4.94 -4.31 33.59
N VAL A 152 5.27 -3.82 34.78
CA VAL A 152 6.59 -4.00 35.41
C VAL A 152 6.47 -4.95 36.58
N VAL A 153 7.35 -5.93 36.65
CA VAL A 153 7.37 -6.95 37.71
C VAL A 153 8.74 -6.92 38.42
N SER A 154 8.75 -7.23 39.70
CA SER A 154 9.96 -7.26 40.49
C SER A 154 11.02 -8.25 39.95
N ASN A 155 12.31 -7.97 40.20
CA ASN A 155 13.42 -8.80 39.74
C ASN A 155 13.36 -10.23 40.29
N ALA A 156 12.61 -10.50 41.35
CA ALA A 156 12.39 -11.84 41.88
C ALA A 156 11.77 -12.80 40.85
N ALA A 157 11.08 -12.28 39.85
CA ALA A 157 10.54 -13.07 38.73
C ALA A 157 11.61 -13.71 37.84
N GLU A 158 12.85 -13.20 37.82
CA GLU A 158 13.97 -13.75 37.05
C GLU A 158 14.44 -15.12 37.55
N SER A 159 14.21 -15.42 38.82
CA SER A 159 14.58 -16.70 39.46
C SER A 159 13.57 -17.82 39.25
N LEU A 160 12.45 -17.55 38.58
CA LEU A 160 11.41 -18.55 38.30
C LEU A 160 11.93 -19.61 37.31
N THR A 161 11.87 -20.88 37.67
CA THR A 161 12.33 -21.99 36.82
C THR A 161 11.21 -22.87 36.27
N LYS A 162 10.05 -22.93 36.98
CA LYS A 162 8.94 -23.80 36.63
C LYS A 162 7.81 -23.02 35.90
N THR A 163 7.27 -23.63 34.86
CA THR A 163 6.14 -23.04 34.09
C THR A 163 4.90 -22.79 34.96
N LYS A 164 4.63 -23.64 35.97
CA LYS A 164 3.54 -23.45 36.92
C LYS A 164 3.68 -22.13 37.69
N GLN A 165 4.90 -21.78 38.12
CA GLN A 165 5.16 -20.51 38.80
C GLN A 165 4.98 -19.33 37.89
N ALA A 166 5.43 -19.44 36.61
CA ALA A 166 5.23 -18.42 35.61
C ALA A 166 3.73 -18.16 35.33
N LEU A 167 2.93 -19.23 35.23
CA LEU A 167 1.47 -19.09 35.04
C LEU A 167 0.78 -18.49 36.28
N ALA A 168 1.22 -18.83 37.50
CA ALA A 168 0.73 -18.24 38.73
C ALA A 168 1.02 -16.74 38.78
N LEU A 169 2.24 -16.34 38.43
CA LEU A 169 2.62 -14.93 38.30
C LEU A 169 1.74 -14.18 37.26
N LEU A 170 1.56 -14.77 36.08
CA LEU A 170 0.72 -14.15 35.03
C LEU A 170 -0.73 -14.05 35.45
N ALA A 171 -1.21 -14.95 36.32
CA ALA A 171 -2.55 -14.87 36.89
C ALA A 171 -2.66 -13.74 37.91
N SER A 172 -1.67 -13.60 38.83
CA SER A 172 -1.70 -12.55 39.86
C SER A 172 -1.62 -11.14 39.26
N VAL A 173 -0.87 -10.93 38.15
CA VAL A 173 -0.74 -9.65 37.47
C VAL A 173 -1.80 -9.42 36.37
N GLY A 174 -2.79 -10.30 36.22
CA GLY A 174 -3.90 -10.14 35.26
C GLY A 174 -3.56 -10.43 33.80
N ALA A 175 -2.34 -10.91 33.49
CA ALA A 175 -1.90 -11.17 32.12
C ALA A 175 -2.21 -12.59 31.60
N LEU A 176 -2.85 -13.45 32.40
CA LEU A 176 -3.14 -14.85 32.06
C LEU A 176 -4.17 -14.98 30.92
N GLU A 177 -5.10 -14.04 30.79
CA GLU A 177 -6.14 -14.04 29.75
C GLU A 177 -5.56 -14.01 28.34
N ASP A 178 -4.49 -13.25 28.15
CA ASP A 178 -3.79 -13.20 26.86
C ASP A 178 -3.11 -14.54 26.51
N VAL A 179 -2.54 -15.22 27.53
CA VAL A 179 -1.93 -16.56 27.36
C VAL A 179 -3.00 -17.62 27.01
N LYS A 180 -4.14 -17.63 27.70
CA LYS A 180 -5.27 -18.52 27.38
C LYS A 180 -5.75 -18.32 25.95
N LYS A 181 -5.81 -17.07 25.49
CA LYS A 181 -6.12 -16.75 24.10
C LYS A 181 -5.12 -17.33 23.10
N VAL A 182 -3.82 -17.32 23.43
CA VAL A 182 -2.78 -17.92 22.57
C VAL A 182 -2.98 -19.42 22.46
N GLU A 183 -3.22 -20.10 23.57
CA GLU A 183 -3.47 -21.55 23.61
C GLU A 183 -4.69 -21.93 22.79
N ALA A 184 -5.82 -21.25 22.99
CA ALA A 184 -7.05 -21.45 22.23
C ALA A 184 -6.91 -21.16 20.74
N SER A 185 -5.96 -20.30 20.34
CA SER A 185 -5.74 -19.89 18.95
C SER A 185 -4.91 -20.88 18.13
N ARG A 186 -4.36 -21.94 18.74
CA ARG A 186 -3.49 -22.90 18.06
C ARG A 186 -4.30 -23.79 17.11
N ASN A 187 -4.24 -23.48 15.83
CA ASN A 187 -4.97 -24.19 14.80
C ASN A 187 -4.06 -24.68 13.67
N LEU A 188 -4.55 -25.67 12.92
CA LEU A 188 -3.88 -26.15 11.73
C LEU A 188 -3.94 -25.05 10.64
N ARG A 189 -2.78 -24.73 10.04
CA ARG A 189 -2.71 -23.75 8.96
C ARG A 189 -3.54 -24.21 7.76
N ARG A 190 -4.34 -23.33 7.21
CA ARG A 190 -5.08 -23.58 5.97
C ARG A 190 -4.13 -23.53 4.76
N GLY A 191 -4.44 -24.30 3.72
CA GLY A 191 -3.65 -24.35 2.50
C GLY A 191 -2.37 -25.20 2.60
N LYS A 192 -1.55 -25.17 1.54
CA LYS A 192 -0.35 -26.01 1.37
C LYS A 192 0.84 -25.65 2.29
N GLY A 193 0.79 -24.55 3.00
CA GLY A 193 1.82 -24.15 3.95
C GLY A 193 2.06 -25.17 5.07
N LYS A 194 1.01 -25.95 5.45
CA LYS A 194 1.13 -27.02 6.44
C LYS A 194 2.06 -28.17 6.02
N MET A 195 2.17 -28.42 4.72
CA MET A 195 3.11 -29.41 4.13
C MET A 195 4.52 -28.84 3.96
N ARG A 196 4.70 -27.52 4.15
CA ARG A 196 5.97 -26.81 3.99
C ARG A 196 6.55 -26.36 5.32
N ASN A 197 6.51 -27.22 6.34
CA ASN A 197 7.00 -26.98 7.71
C ASN A 197 6.35 -25.80 8.44
N ARG A 198 5.16 -25.35 8.02
CA ARG A 198 4.37 -24.31 8.68
C ARG A 198 2.98 -24.84 9.07
N ARG A 199 2.97 -25.98 9.75
CA ARG A 199 1.75 -26.75 10.01
C ARG A 199 0.76 -26.00 10.91
N TYR A 200 1.24 -25.35 11.96
CA TYR A 200 0.40 -24.68 12.95
C TYR A 200 0.48 -23.16 12.85
N VAL A 201 -0.60 -22.52 13.21
CA VAL A 201 -0.71 -21.07 13.38
C VAL A 201 -1.24 -20.80 14.78
N SER A 202 -0.63 -19.89 15.51
CA SER A 202 -1.09 -19.41 16.81
C SER A 202 -0.88 -17.92 16.95
N ARG A 203 -1.65 -17.28 17.78
CA ARG A 203 -1.43 -15.88 18.18
C ARG A 203 -0.16 -15.80 19.04
N LYS A 204 0.34 -14.59 19.23
CA LYS A 204 1.45 -14.31 20.15
C LYS A 204 0.91 -13.72 21.43
N GLY A 205 1.49 -14.12 22.54
CA GLY A 205 1.17 -13.63 23.87
C GLY A 205 2.02 -12.42 24.28
N PRO A 206 2.04 -12.10 25.57
CA PRO A 206 2.83 -11.03 26.11
C PRO A 206 4.33 -11.25 25.85
N LEU A 207 5.08 -10.17 25.70
CA LEU A 207 6.52 -10.17 25.58
C LEU A 207 7.13 -9.88 26.95
N VAL A 208 7.90 -10.80 27.49
CA VAL A 208 8.62 -10.63 28.77
C VAL A 208 10.03 -10.11 28.50
N VAL A 209 10.42 -9.09 29.24
CA VAL A 209 11.69 -8.40 29.13
C VAL A 209 12.44 -8.59 30.47
N TYR A 210 13.68 -9.13 30.47
CA TYR A 210 14.44 -9.43 31.67
C TYR A 210 15.91 -9.04 31.50
N ALA A 211 16.65 -8.88 32.63
CA ALA A 211 18.05 -8.52 32.59
C ALA A 211 18.97 -9.76 32.61
N ASN A 212 18.74 -10.68 33.54
CA ASN A 212 19.54 -11.85 33.72
C ASN A 212 18.74 -13.14 33.63
N ASP A 213 19.29 -14.16 32.97
CA ASP A 213 18.64 -15.47 32.89
C ASP A 213 19.05 -16.36 34.07
N SER A 214 18.34 -16.23 35.19
CA SER A 214 18.50 -17.10 36.36
C SER A 214 17.56 -18.31 36.33
N GLY A 215 16.97 -18.62 35.15
CA GLY A 215 16.01 -19.73 34.93
C GLY A 215 14.74 -19.31 34.29
N ILE A 216 14.48 -17.98 34.16
CA ILE A 216 13.25 -17.42 33.58
C ILE A 216 13.00 -17.92 32.16
N THR A 217 14.04 -18.14 31.36
CA THR A 217 13.91 -18.68 30.00
C THR A 217 13.22 -20.05 30.00
N ARG A 218 13.51 -20.92 30.97
CA ARG A 218 12.88 -22.24 31.10
C ARG A 218 11.41 -22.14 31.48
N ALA A 219 11.08 -21.19 32.38
CA ALA A 219 9.71 -20.93 32.82
C ALA A 219 8.86 -20.31 31.69
N PHE A 220 9.47 -19.42 30.87
CA PHE A 220 8.80 -18.63 29.86
C PHE A 220 9.28 -18.90 28.42
N ARG A 221 9.73 -20.09 28.06
CA ARG A 221 10.31 -20.41 26.73
C ARG A 221 9.51 -19.92 25.52
N ASN A 222 8.25 -19.70 25.67
CA ASN A 222 7.40 -19.19 24.60
C ASN A 222 7.31 -17.65 24.59
N ILE A 223 8.05 -16.96 25.48
CA ILE A 223 7.93 -15.53 25.75
C ILE A 223 9.31 -14.90 25.73
N ALA A 224 9.62 -13.91 24.87
CA ALA A 224 10.96 -13.36 24.60
C ALA A 224 11.24 -12.04 25.39
N ALA A 225 12.50 -11.68 25.63
CA ALA A 225 12.94 -10.78 26.69
C ALA A 225 14.02 -9.75 26.38
N PHE A 226 14.14 -8.63 27.16
CA PHE A 226 15.17 -7.58 27.03
C PHE A 226 15.58 -6.93 28.35
N ALA A 227 16.79 -6.30 28.36
CA ALA A 227 17.42 -5.64 29.50
C ALA A 227 17.44 -4.10 29.40
N ARG A 228 17.70 -3.41 30.52
CA ARG A 228 17.92 -1.95 30.74
C ARG A 228 17.75 -1.05 29.50
N LEU A 229 16.54 -0.51 29.32
CA LEU A 229 16.15 0.19 28.10
C LEU A 229 16.91 1.51 27.88
N ASP A 230 17.17 2.29 28.95
CA ASP A 230 17.85 3.59 28.81
C ASP A 230 19.34 3.45 28.47
N ALA A 231 20.04 2.45 29.02
CA ALA A 231 21.41 2.16 28.64
C ALA A 231 21.48 1.69 27.17
N VAL A 232 20.45 0.98 26.67
CA VAL A 232 20.41 0.47 25.31
C VAL A 232 20.01 1.54 24.30
N PHE A 233 19.01 2.37 24.61
CA PHE A 233 18.46 3.34 23.66
C PHE A 233 18.90 4.78 23.92
N GLY A 234 19.40 5.09 25.13
CA GLY A 234 19.68 6.45 25.57
C GLY A 234 18.39 7.23 25.86
N THR A 235 18.57 8.52 26.09
CA THR A 235 17.47 9.49 26.27
C THR A 235 17.45 10.50 25.13
N THR A 236 16.55 11.45 25.17
CA THR A 236 16.53 12.55 24.19
C THR A 236 17.71 13.49 24.32
N SER A 237 18.27 13.60 25.52
CA SER A 237 19.43 14.45 25.85
C SER A 237 20.76 13.70 25.81
N THR A 238 20.81 12.47 26.34
CA THR A 238 22.02 11.66 26.45
C THR A 238 22.07 10.56 25.40
N ALA A 239 23.27 10.30 24.87
CA ALA A 239 23.46 9.24 23.88
C ALA A 239 23.44 7.87 24.57
N SER A 240 23.04 6.84 23.82
CA SER A 240 23.08 5.46 24.26
C SER A 240 24.51 4.99 24.53
N GLU A 241 24.74 4.30 25.66
CA GLU A 241 26.00 3.68 25.99
C GLU A 241 26.41 2.54 25.04
N GLN A 242 25.39 1.75 24.60
CA GLN A 242 25.63 0.57 23.76
C GLN A 242 25.60 0.88 22.25
N LYS A 243 24.99 1.99 21.83
CA LYS A 243 24.81 2.35 20.41
C LYS A 243 25.50 3.68 20.14
N LYS A 244 26.70 3.63 19.58
CA LYS A 244 27.53 4.81 19.28
C LYS A 244 26.72 6.01 18.78
N GLY A 245 26.67 7.08 19.57
CA GLY A 245 26.04 8.35 19.21
C GLY A 245 24.53 8.35 18.99
N TYR A 246 23.83 7.24 19.27
CA TYR A 246 22.40 7.18 19.09
C TYR A 246 21.67 7.88 20.23
N ARG A 247 20.75 8.77 19.89
CA ARG A 247 19.82 9.42 20.82
C ARG A 247 18.39 9.11 20.39
N LEU A 248 17.47 9.18 21.35
CA LEU A 248 16.05 9.01 21.03
C LEU A 248 15.55 10.13 20.09
N PRO A 249 14.68 9.80 19.13
CA PRO A 249 14.05 10.81 18.30
C PRO A 249 13.13 11.71 19.13
N ARG A 250 13.10 13.00 18.80
CA ARG A 250 12.19 13.97 19.41
C ARG A 250 10.87 14.05 18.65
N HIS A 251 9.83 14.40 19.36
CA HIS A 251 8.56 14.76 18.72
C HIS A 251 8.75 16.04 17.90
N VAL A 252 8.26 16.04 16.68
CA VAL A 252 8.20 17.25 15.83
C VAL A 252 7.09 18.17 16.34
N MET A 253 6.00 17.58 16.81
CA MET A 253 4.88 18.27 17.43
C MET A 253 4.57 17.66 18.80
N THR A 254 4.41 18.49 19.81
CA THR A 254 4.07 18.05 21.18
C THR A 254 2.61 17.62 21.30
N ASN A 255 1.73 18.22 20.50
CA ASN A 255 0.31 17.85 20.41
C ASN A 255 0.07 17.01 19.16
N GLY A 256 -0.48 15.81 19.32
CA GLY A 256 -0.81 14.89 18.21
C GLY A 256 -2.16 15.19 17.53
N ASP A 257 -2.93 16.11 18.02
CA ASP A 257 -4.20 16.54 17.43
C ASP A 257 -3.96 17.53 16.29
N LEU A 258 -3.78 16.98 15.08
CA LEU A 258 -3.53 17.75 13.87
C LEU A 258 -4.69 18.69 13.53
N ALA A 259 -5.93 18.28 13.76
CA ALA A 259 -7.10 19.09 13.45
C ALA A 259 -7.11 20.36 14.30
N ARG A 260 -6.82 20.23 15.60
CA ARG A 260 -6.70 21.37 16.51
C ARG A 260 -5.55 22.29 16.15
N LEU A 261 -4.39 21.73 15.79
CA LEU A 261 -3.24 22.54 15.37
C LEU A 261 -3.51 23.29 14.08
N ILE A 262 -4.10 22.64 13.09
CA ILE A 262 -4.44 23.29 11.80
C ILE A 262 -5.47 24.41 12.02
N ASN A 263 -6.44 24.21 12.89
CA ASN A 263 -7.49 25.20 13.18
C ASN A 263 -7.10 26.23 14.27
N SER A 264 -5.87 26.17 14.78
CA SER A 264 -5.39 27.17 15.73
C SER A 264 -5.22 28.54 15.08
N ASP A 265 -5.46 29.60 15.87
CA ASP A 265 -5.39 30.99 15.39
C ASP A 265 -4.00 31.34 14.83
N GLU A 266 -2.93 30.80 15.43
CA GLU A 266 -1.55 31.00 14.95
C GLU A 266 -1.32 30.45 13.55
N VAL A 267 -1.86 29.27 13.26
CA VAL A 267 -1.73 28.67 11.92
C VAL A 267 -2.67 29.35 10.95
N GLN A 268 -3.92 29.61 11.33
CA GLN A 268 -4.92 30.20 10.44
C GLN A 268 -4.60 31.65 10.09
N SER A 269 -3.91 32.40 10.94
CA SER A 269 -3.47 33.77 10.65
C SER A 269 -2.42 33.83 9.52
N VAL A 270 -1.65 32.77 9.34
CA VAL A 270 -0.57 32.69 8.31
C VAL A 270 -1.05 31.99 7.03
N VAL A 271 -2.04 31.12 7.17
CA VAL A 271 -2.56 30.36 6.01
C VAL A 271 -3.40 31.28 5.13
N ALA A 272 -3.10 31.33 3.85
CA ALA A 272 -3.92 32.07 2.89
C ALA A 272 -5.36 31.55 2.89
N PRO A 273 -6.37 32.43 2.84
CA PRO A 273 -7.76 32.03 2.80
C PRO A 273 -8.01 31.06 1.64
N ALA A 274 -8.87 30.08 1.86
CA ALA A 274 -9.24 29.13 0.83
C ALA A 274 -9.72 29.86 -0.42
N LYS A 275 -9.11 29.58 -1.55
CA LYS A 275 -9.59 30.14 -2.82
C LYS A 275 -11.04 29.75 -3.02
N PRO A 276 -11.94 30.68 -3.37
CA PRO A 276 -13.30 30.32 -3.70
C PRO A 276 -13.30 29.19 -4.73
N ALA A 277 -14.19 28.23 -4.57
CA ALA A 277 -14.29 27.10 -5.51
C ALA A 277 -14.32 27.66 -6.93
N GLY A 278 -13.26 27.41 -7.67
CA GLY A 278 -13.14 27.86 -9.04
C GLY A 278 -14.33 27.34 -9.83
N LYS A 279 -15.03 28.21 -10.57
CA LYS A 279 -16.02 27.76 -11.53
C LYS A 279 -15.36 26.69 -12.40
N HIS A 280 -15.96 25.55 -12.52
CA HIS A 280 -15.49 24.50 -13.43
C HIS A 280 -15.23 25.17 -14.79
N ALA A 281 -14.03 25.04 -15.30
CA ALA A 281 -13.74 25.51 -16.65
C ALA A 281 -14.74 24.83 -17.60
N PRO A 282 -15.47 25.60 -18.44
CA PRO A 282 -16.39 24.99 -19.38
C PRO A 282 -15.66 24.02 -20.27
N LEU A 283 -16.27 22.86 -20.52
CA LEU A 283 -15.66 21.80 -21.32
C LEU A 283 -15.26 22.37 -22.68
N LYS A 284 -13.99 22.38 -23.00
CA LYS A 284 -13.48 22.92 -24.25
C LYS A 284 -13.84 21.99 -25.39
N LYS A 285 -14.87 22.33 -26.18
CA LYS A 285 -15.27 21.55 -27.31
C LYS A 285 -14.22 21.63 -28.42
N ASN A 286 -13.93 20.51 -29.09
CA ASN A 286 -12.96 20.46 -30.18
C ASN A 286 -13.47 21.20 -31.42
N PRO A 287 -12.78 22.27 -31.86
CA PRO A 287 -13.22 23.04 -33.04
C PRO A 287 -13.30 22.23 -34.34
N LEU A 288 -12.50 21.16 -34.46
CA LEU A 288 -12.49 20.31 -35.65
C LEU A 288 -13.73 19.40 -35.73
N ARG A 289 -14.38 19.14 -34.59
CA ARG A 289 -15.60 18.32 -34.52
C ARG A 289 -16.86 19.15 -34.28
N ASN A 290 -16.73 20.29 -33.62
CA ASN A 290 -17.82 21.17 -33.27
C ASN A 290 -17.74 22.47 -34.06
N LEU A 291 -18.68 22.65 -34.98
CA LEU A 291 -18.71 23.79 -35.89
C LEU A 291 -18.89 25.12 -35.14
N GLY A 292 -19.72 25.19 -34.10
CA GLY A 292 -19.88 26.38 -33.28
C GLY A 292 -18.60 26.86 -32.65
N SER A 293 -17.76 25.90 -32.13
CA SER A 293 -16.44 26.23 -31.61
C SER A 293 -15.46 26.68 -32.68
N MET A 294 -15.55 26.12 -33.88
CA MET A 294 -14.78 26.56 -35.05
C MET A 294 -15.12 27.97 -35.45
N LEU A 295 -16.41 28.30 -35.49
CA LEU A 295 -16.89 29.67 -35.89
C LEU A 295 -16.45 30.73 -34.87
N LYS A 296 -16.36 30.39 -33.58
CA LYS A 296 -15.82 31.30 -32.58
C LYS A 296 -14.32 31.61 -32.80
N LEU A 297 -13.57 30.67 -33.31
CA LEU A 297 -12.13 30.83 -33.59
C LEU A 297 -11.91 31.43 -34.98
N ASN A 298 -12.68 31.01 -35.97
CA ASN A 298 -12.54 31.45 -37.35
C ASN A 298 -13.93 31.59 -38.00
N PRO A 299 -14.50 32.78 -38.01
CA PRO A 299 -15.79 33.04 -38.64
C PRO A 299 -15.84 32.69 -40.15
N TYR A 300 -14.70 32.76 -40.83
CA TYR A 300 -14.57 32.42 -42.25
C TYR A 300 -14.76 30.91 -42.54
N ALA A 301 -14.68 30.04 -41.51
CA ALA A 301 -14.77 28.59 -41.68
C ALA A 301 -16.05 28.14 -42.41
N ALA A 302 -17.19 28.81 -42.24
CA ALA A 302 -18.43 28.49 -42.95
C ALA A 302 -18.36 28.87 -44.44
N ALA A 303 -17.75 30.01 -44.75
CA ALA A 303 -17.58 30.41 -46.16
C ALA A 303 -16.59 29.48 -46.88
N ALA A 304 -15.47 29.11 -46.24
CA ALA A 304 -14.53 28.13 -46.78
C ALA A 304 -15.20 26.77 -47.05
N ARG A 305 -16.00 26.29 -46.13
CA ARG A 305 -16.73 25.01 -46.26
C ARG A 305 -17.76 25.05 -47.37
N ARG A 306 -18.46 26.18 -47.54
CA ARG A 306 -19.33 26.39 -48.70
C ARG A 306 -18.57 26.36 -50.03
N ALA A 307 -17.42 26.99 -50.07
CA ALA A 307 -16.58 26.99 -51.25
C ALA A 307 -16.08 25.57 -51.61
N GLU A 308 -15.66 24.79 -50.60
CA GLU A 308 -15.29 23.39 -50.82
C GLU A 308 -16.43 22.54 -51.37
N PHE A 309 -17.64 22.67 -50.83
CA PHE A 309 -18.81 21.96 -51.32
C PHE A 309 -19.19 22.35 -52.76
N ARG A 310 -19.07 23.66 -53.07
CA ARG A 310 -19.31 24.12 -54.46
C ARG A 310 -18.24 23.60 -55.41
N ALA A 311 -16.99 23.56 -54.96
CA ALA A 311 -15.88 23.03 -55.76
C ALA A 311 -16.03 21.51 -55.99
N SER A 312 -16.41 20.75 -54.98
CA SER A 312 -16.62 19.31 -55.07
C SER A 312 -17.84 18.98 -55.94
N ALA A 313 -18.91 19.73 -55.83
CA ALA A 313 -20.10 19.59 -56.68
C ALA A 313 -19.76 19.88 -58.17
N LYS A 314 -18.93 20.90 -58.42
CA LYS A 314 -18.45 21.24 -59.76
C LYS A 314 -17.54 20.14 -60.35
N LYS A 315 -16.63 19.57 -59.52
CA LYS A 315 -15.81 18.42 -59.93
C LYS A 315 -16.62 17.17 -60.25
N ALA A 316 -17.73 16.95 -59.54
CA ALA A 316 -18.60 15.80 -59.72
C ALA A 316 -19.58 15.97 -60.90
N GLY A 317 -19.47 17.01 -61.75
CA GLY A 317 -20.34 17.27 -62.90
C GLY A 317 -21.78 17.65 -62.54
N LYS A 318 -22.05 17.88 -61.21
CA LYS A 318 -23.37 18.33 -60.76
C LYS A 318 -23.51 19.82 -61.08
N LYS A 319 -24.54 20.17 -61.89
CA LYS A 319 -24.86 21.57 -62.16
C LYS A 319 -24.99 22.35 -60.87
N ALA A 320 -24.30 23.51 -60.77
CA ALA A 320 -24.47 24.40 -59.65
C ALA A 320 -25.97 24.69 -59.46
N ARG A 321 -26.51 24.36 -58.32
CA ARG A 321 -27.94 24.55 -58.05
C ARG A 321 -28.24 26.03 -58.05
N ALA A 322 -29.30 26.44 -58.71
CA ALA A 322 -29.75 27.82 -58.80
C ALA A 322 -29.97 28.40 -57.37
N PRO A 323 -29.57 29.65 -57.10
CA PRO A 323 -29.88 30.29 -55.83
C PRO A 323 -31.38 30.34 -55.66
N GLY A 324 -31.97 29.62 -54.71
CA GLY A 324 -33.40 29.60 -54.44
C GLY A 324 -33.97 28.27 -53.95
N THR A 325 -33.29 27.16 -54.05
CA THR A 325 -33.76 25.87 -53.48
C THR A 325 -33.25 25.69 -52.04
N LYS A 326 -34.04 26.25 -51.12
CA LYS A 326 -33.69 26.41 -49.71
C LYS A 326 -33.54 25.10 -48.88
N ASP A 327 -34.18 24.01 -49.30
CA ASP A 327 -34.46 22.92 -48.35
C ASP A 327 -33.32 21.96 -48.07
N THR A 328 -32.46 21.67 -49.05
CA THR A 328 -31.37 20.71 -48.85
C THR A 328 -30.13 21.30 -48.19
N ALA A 329 -29.84 22.59 -48.43
CA ALA A 329 -28.78 23.27 -47.73
C ALA A 329 -29.18 23.51 -46.26
N LYS A 330 -30.42 23.90 -46.02
CA LYS A 330 -30.97 24.12 -44.67
C LYS A 330 -31.00 22.79 -43.87
N ALA A 331 -31.44 21.69 -44.49
CA ALA A 331 -31.45 20.38 -43.85
C ALA A 331 -30.03 19.88 -43.53
N PHE A 332 -29.08 20.00 -44.46
CA PHE A 332 -27.71 19.57 -44.25
C PHE A 332 -27.02 20.34 -43.11
N TYR A 333 -27.14 21.65 -43.12
CA TYR A 333 -26.54 22.47 -42.06
C TYR A 333 -27.33 22.40 -40.76
N GLY A 334 -28.63 22.21 -40.79
CA GLY A 334 -29.46 21.93 -39.64
C GLY A 334 -29.03 20.63 -38.94
N ASN A 335 -28.90 19.54 -39.69
CA ASN A 335 -28.43 18.27 -39.16
C ASN A 335 -27.00 18.38 -38.60
N MET A 336 -26.10 19.11 -39.27
CA MET A 336 -24.75 19.30 -38.83
C MET A 336 -24.66 20.12 -37.53
N VAL A 337 -25.59 21.00 -37.26
CA VAL A 337 -25.68 21.77 -36.01
C VAL A 337 -26.34 20.95 -34.92
N THR A 338 -27.38 20.17 -35.23
CA THR A 338 -28.04 19.28 -34.25
C THR A 338 -27.14 18.14 -33.82
N ASP A 339 -26.33 17.61 -34.74
CA ASP A 339 -25.34 16.57 -34.40
C ASP A 339 -24.11 17.09 -33.64
N SER A 340 -24.00 18.39 -33.43
CA SER A 340 -22.82 19.05 -32.83
C SER A 340 -22.94 19.38 -31.35
N ASP A 341 -23.90 18.92 -30.59
CA ASP A 341 -24.16 19.32 -29.20
C ASP A 341 -24.22 20.87 -28.98
N TYR A 342 -24.29 21.65 -30.03
CA TYR A 342 -24.29 23.10 -29.94
C TYR A 342 -25.71 23.64 -29.79
N ILE A 343 -26.03 24.02 -28.57
CA ILE A 343 -27.29 24.70 -28.23
C ILE A 343 -26.91 26.07 -27.64
N GLY A 344 -27.16 27.15 -28.35
CA GLY A 344 -26.90 28.49 -27.83
C GLY A 344 -27.12 29.62 -28.82
N GLU A 345 -26.97 30.86 -28.33
CA GLU A 345 -27.21 32.11 -29.04
C GLU A 345 -26.54 32.25 -30.42
N GLN A 346 -25.46 31.51 -30.63
CA GLN A 346 -24.74 31.54 -31.90
C GLN A 346 -25.38 30.66 -32.99
N TYR A 347 -26.42 29.89 -32.67
CA TYR A 347 -27.14 29.13 -33.68
C TYR A 347 -27.91 30.08 -34.63
N GLU A 348 -28.52 31.13 -34.11
CA GLU A 348 -29.23 32.15 -34.90
C GLU A 348 -28.25 32.90 -35.80
N VAL A 349 -27.11 33.31 -35.25
CA VAL A 349 -26.05 33.96 -36.05
C VAL A 349 -25.51 33.02 -37.13
N PHE A 350 -25.35 31.75 -36.82
CA PHE A 350 -24.89 30.76 -37.79
C PHE A 350 -25.91 30.45 -38.86
N SER A 351 -27.20 30.34 -38.54
CA SER A 351 -28.26 30.12 -39.51
C SER A 351 -28.49 31.34 -40.42
N ALA A 352 -28.44 32.53 -39.83
CA ALA A 352 -28.50 33.78 -40.59
C ALA A 352 -27.28 33.93 -41.54
N TRP A 353 -26.10 33.59 -41.04
CA TRP A 353 -24.84 33.63 -41.81
C TRP A 353 -24.79 32.60 -42.95
N LEU A 354 -25.48 31.46 -42.80
CA LEU A 354 -25.69 30.49 -43.87
C LEU A 354 -26.71 30.91 -44.90
N GLY A 355 -27.42 32.04 -44.72
CA GLY A 355 -28.48 32.50 -45.60
C GLY A 355 -29.72 31.62 -45.54
N ALA A 356 -29.98 31.00 -44.40
CA ALA A 356 -31.13 30.15 -44.19
C ALA A 356 -32.42 30.95 -43.96
N GLU A 357 -32.30 32.27 -43.76
CA GLU A 357 -33.38 33.24 -43.53
C GLU A 357 -33.48 34.29 -44.63
N GLN A 358 -33.34 33.94 -45.89
CA GLN A 358 -33.75 34.80 -47.01
C GLN A 358 -34.77 34.10 -47.91
#